data_405a4e7c22e73ac2b4c140a0a6b82fd4
#
_entry.id   405a4e7c22e73ac2b4c140a0a6b82fd4
#
_cell.length_a   1.000
_cell.length_b   1.000
_cell.length_c   1.000
_cell.angle_alpha   90.00
_cell.angle_beta   90.00
_cell.angle_gamma   90.00
#
_symmetry.space_group_name_H-M   'P 1'
#
loop_
_entity.id
_entity.type
_entity.pdbx_description
1 polymer ?
#
loop_
_entity_poly.entity_id
_entity_poly.type
_entity_poly.pdbx_seq_one_letter_code
_entity_poly.pdbx_strand_id
1 'polypeptide(L)'
;ETMNNRSIRYPRGKTIGGSSTINGLLWIRGQSNDYDNWRQQGNTGWGWDDVLPYFLKSENNELGKSEFHNDNGPIMVANKKINLKMLEEFQNAAEEFGIPRTNDFNTGDNYGVGYFQFTTSRQKLLKLRCSASKGYLNPVKKRKNLKIIVNAHVQKINFEGKKAVSVS
;
A
#
# COMPACT_ATOMS: atom_id res chain seq x y z
N GLU A 1 -25.41 -15.23 0.14
CA GLU A 1 -26.38 -14.39 0.89
C GLU A 1 -25.91 -12.93 0.94
N THR A 2 -24.63 -12.69 1.14
CA THR A 2 -24.02 -11.36 0.95
C THR A 2 -23.97 -11.03 -0.54
N MET A 3 -24.12 -9.76 -0.91
CA MET A 3 -24.08 -9.25 -2.30
C MET A 3 -25.29 -9.68 -3.16
N ASN A 4 -26.44 -10.05 -2.55
CA ASN A 4 -27.66 -10.47 -3.26
C ASN A 4 -27.40 -11.59 -4.28
N ASN A 5 -26.62 -12.59 -3.91
CA ASN A 5 -26.23 -13.75 -4.73
C ASN A 5 -25.50 -13.39 -6.05
N ARG A 6 -24.95 -12.19 -6.17
CA ARG A 6 -24.15 -11.81 -7.35
C ARG A 6 -22.76 -12.43 -7.29
N SER A 7 -22.28 -12.95 -8.41
CA SER A 7 -20.89 -13.36 -8.58
C SER A 7 -20.02 -12.13 -8.91
N ILE A 8 -18.99 -11.89 -8.11
CA ILE A 8 -18.05 -10.77 -8.32
C ILE A 8 -16.67 -11.34 -8.58
N ARG A 9 -16.03 -10.86 -9.66
CA ARG A 9 -14.61 -11.15 -9.89
C ARG A 9 -13.75 -10.47 -8.83
N TYR A 10 -12.96 -11.27 -8.12
CA TYR A 10 -12.04 -10.79 -7.11
C TYR A 10 -10.63 -11.30 -7.37
N PRO A 11 -9.89 -10.69 -8.30
CA PRO A 11 -8.58 -11.18 -8.73
C PRO A 11 -7.55 -11.15 -7.59
N ARG A 12 -6.74 -12.22 -7.51
CA ARG A 12 -5.60 -12.36 -6.61
C ARG A 12 -4.36 -12.75 -7.40
N GLY A 13 -3.21 -12.21 -7.01
CA GLY A 13 -1.93 -12.54 -7.64
C GLY A 13 -1.45 -13.94 -7.26
N LYS A 14 -1.44 -14.87 -8.21
CA LYS A 14 -0.86 -16.21 -8.06
C LYS A 14 0.59 -16.21 -8.55
N THR A 15 1.43 -15.43 -7.87
CA THR A 15 2.84 -15.24 -8.21
C THR A 15 3.63 -14.77 -7.00
N ILE A 16 4.97 -14.84 -7.06
CA ILE A 16 5.84 -14.26 -6.04
C ILE A 16 5.59 -12.74 -5.97
N GLY A 17 5.32 -12.24 -4.77
CA GLY A 17 4.86 -10.86 -4.55
C GLY A 17 3.34 -10.73 -4.44
N GLY A 18 2.59 -11.81 -4.71
CA GLY A 18 1.14 -11.85 -4.56
C GLY A 18 0.43 -10.74 -5.32
N SER A 19 -0.63 -10.19 -4.74
CA SER A 19 -1.44 -9.14 -5.39
C SER A 19 -0.71 -7.83 -5.62
N SER A 20 0.44 -7.57 -4.97
CA SER A 20 1.27 -6.41 -5.27
C SER A 20 1.89 -6.46 -6.68
N THR A 21 1.91 -7.64 -7.31
CA THR A 21 2.41 -7.83 -8.68
C THR A 21 1.36 -7.48 -9.75
N ILE A 22 0.07 -7.48 -9.39
CA ILE A 22 -1.04 -7.23 -10.32
C ILE A 22 -1.95 -6.06 -9.96
N ASN A 23 -1.76 -5.41 -8.79
CA ASN A 23 -2.58 -4.29 -8.33
C ASN A 23 -2.41 -3.03 -9.21
N GLY A 24 -3.25 -2.01 -8.98
CA GLY A 24 -3.20 -0.72 -9.66
C GLY A 24 -2.06 0.20 -9.24
N LEU A 25 -1.11 -0.26 -8.40
CA LEU A 25 0.08 0.49 -7.95
C LEU A 25 -0.20 1.63 -6.97
N LEU A 26 -1.42 1.99 -6.68
CA LEU A 26 -1.74 3.12 -5.81
C LEU A 26 -1.07 2.96 -4.45
N TRP A 27 -0.43 4.04 -4.00
CA TRP A 27 0.14 4.17 -2.67
C TRP A 27 -0.69 5.16 -1.88
N ILE A 28 -1.52 4.63 -0.98
CA ILE A 28 -2.40 5.41 -0.12
C ILE A 28 -2.52 4.73 1.24
N ARG A 29 -2.54 5.53 2.29
CA ARG A 29 -2.78 5.10 3.67
C ARG A 29 -4.22 5.42 4.07
N GLY A 30 -4.70 4.81 5.15
CA GLY A 30 -5.90 5.26 5.84
C GLY A 30 -5.68 6.64 6.48
N GLN A 31 -6.76 7.29 6.89
CA GLN A 31 -6.71 8.51 7.67
C GLN A 31 -6.28 8.22 9.12
N SER A 32 -5.79 9.23 9.81
CA SER A 32 -5.46 9.10 11.24
C SER A 32 -6.63 8.56 12.05
N ASN A 33 -7.83 9.04 11.79
CA ASN A 33 -9.05 8.59 12.46
C ASN A 33 -9.37 7.11 12.26
N ASP A 34 -9.00 6.50 11.14
CA ASP A 34 -9.25 5.06 10.89
C ASP A 34 -8.49 4.22 11.92
N TYR A 35 -7.22 4.55 12.16
CA TYR A 35 -6.34 3.84 13.11
C TYR A 35 -6.68 4.17 14.56
N ASP A 36 -7.00 5.43 14.84
CA ASP A 36 -7.41 5.85 16.19
C ASP A 36 -8.73 5.20 16.60
N ASN A 37 -9.66 5.02 15.68
CA ASN A 37 -10.87 4.23 15.90
C ASN A 37 -10.56 2.75 16.21
N TRP A 38 -9.57 2.15 15.54
CA TRP A 38 -9.14 0.78 15.90
C TRP A 38 -8.59 0.72 17.32
N ARG A 39 -7.75 1.67 17.71
CA ARG A 39 -7.25 1.77 19.09
C ARG A 39 -8.39 1.91 20.10
N GLN A 40 -9.37 2.77 19.83
CA GLN A 40 -10.54 2.99 20.69
C GLN A 40 -11.41 1.73 20.84
N GLN A 41 -11.47 0.88 19.82
CA GLN A 41 -12.14 -0.42 19.86
C GLN A 41 -11.39 -1.51 20.64
N GLY A 42 -10.30 -1.15 21.33
CA GLY A 42 -9.51 -2.06 22.16
C GLY A 42 -8.25 -2.61 21.51
N ASN A 43 -7.92 -2.19 20.27
CA ASN A 43 -6.70 -2.62 19.59
C ASN A 43 -5.53 -1.70 19.97
N THR A 44 -5.04 -1.83 21.20
CA THR A 44 -3.91 -1.04 21.71
C THR A 44 -2.68 -1.23 20.80
N GLY A 45 -1.99 -0.13 20.47
CA GLY A 45 -0.83 -0.14 19.56
C GLY A 45 -1.21 -0.05 18.08
N TRP A 46 -2.47 0.26 17.75
CA TRP A 46 -2.96 0.45 16.40
C TRP A 46 -3.44 1.88 16.10
N GLY A 47 -3.19 2.83 16.97
CA GLY A 47 -3.48 4.24 16.71
C GLY A 47 -2.54 4.84 15.65
N TRP A 48 -2.87 6.01 15.14
CA TRP A 48 -2.08 6.67 14.09
C TRP A 48 -0.60 6.79 14.46
N ASP A 49 -0.32 7.28 15.68
CA ASP A 49 1.06 7.45 16.14
C ASP A 49 1.82 6.12 16.30
N ASP A 50 1.09 5.02 16.54
CA ASP A 50 1.68 3.69 16.66
C ASP A 50 2.05 3.13 15.27
N VAL A 51 1.22 3.37 14.23
CA VAL A 51 1.39 2.77 12.90
C VAL A 51 2.22 3.62 11.94
N LEU A 52 2.24 4.94 12.10
CA LEU A 52 3.00 5.86 11.25
C LEU A 52 4.49 5.50 11.13
N PRO A 53 5.22 5.13 12.21
CA PRO A 53 6.62 4.72 12.11
C PRO A 53 6.85 3.52 11.18
N TYR A 54 5.88 2.60 11.07
CA TYR A 54 5.97 1.45 10.18
C TYR A 54 5.68 1.82 8.73
N PHE A 55 4.79 2.77 8.48
CA PHE A 55 4.61 3.34 7.13
C PHE A 55 5.90 4.02 6.68
N LEU A 56 6.50 4.86 7.50
CA LEU A 56 7.79 5.53 7.22
C LEU A 56 8.90 4.50 6.99
N LYS A 57 8.98 3.45 7.80
CA LYS A 57 9.99 2.38 7.65
C LYS A 57 9.86 1.63 6.33
N SER A 58 8.65 1.47 5.81
CA SER A 58 8.40 0.74 4.56
C SER A 58 8.63 1.56 3.30
N GLU A 59 8.59 2.89 3.41
CA GLU A 59 8.51 3.81 2.28
C GLU A 59 9.87 4.33 1.84
N ASN A 60 10.05 4.45 0.52
CA ASN A 60 11.11 5.17 -0.14
C ASN A 60 10.47 6.14 -1.13
N ASN A 61 10.05 7.31 -0.63
CA ASN A 61 9.26 8.29 -1.36
C ASN A 61 10.17 9.23 -2.18
N GLU A 62 9.72 9.54 -3.39
CA GLU A 62 10.38 10.51 -4.30
C GLU A 62 10.38 11.93 -3.73
N LEU A 63 9.42 12.29 -2.87
CA LEU A 63 9.35 13.59 -2.21
C LEU A 63 10.42 13.79 -1.13
N GLY A 64 11.10 12.72 -0.72
CA GLY A 64 12.11 12.78 0.34
C GLY A 64 11.51 12.59 1.74
N LYS A 65 12.29 12.99 2.76
CA LYS A 65 11.91 12.88 4.17
C LYS A 65 11.03 14.03 4.61
N SER A 66 10.00 13.71 5.39
CA SER A 66 9.17 14.65 6.10
C SER A 66 8.58 13.99 7.35
N GLU A 67 7.68 14.66 8.04
CA GLU A 67 6.89 14.07 9.11
C GLU A 67 6.10 12.82 8.65
N PHE A 68 5.61 12.85 7.40
CA PHE A 68 4.76 11.79 6.85
C PHE A 68 5.46 10.88 5.85
N HIS A 69 6.70 11.18 5.43
CA HIS A 69 7.42 10.43 4.41
C HIS A 69 8.84 10.05 4.81
N ASN A 70 9.34 8.98 4.20
CA ASN A 70 10.72 8.55 4.28
C ASN A 70 11.26 8.17 2.89
N ASP A 71 12.58 8.22 2.71
CA ASP A 71 13.24 8.05 1.41
C ASP A 71 14.19 6.85 1.34
N ASN A 72 14.21 5.97 2.37
CA ASN A 72 15.16 4.87 2.48
C ASN A 72 14.52 3.50 2.76
N GLY A 73 13.20 3.39 2.73
CA GLY A 73 12.50 2.11 2.89
C GLY A 73 12.56 1.23 1.64
N PRO A 74 12.09 -0.02 1.73
CA PRO A 74 12.17 -0.99 0.64
C PRO A 74 11.17 -0.74 -0.50
N ILE A 75 10.06 -0.05 -0.26
CA ILE A 75 9.03 0.20 -1.26
C ILE A 75 9.24 1.57 -1.89
N MET A 76 9.63 1.56 -3.16
CA MET A 76 9.77 2.79 -3.94
C MET A 76 8.39 3.37 -4.26
N VAL A 77 8.23 4.65 -3.92
CA VAL A 77 7.02 5.44 -4.18
C VAL A 77 7.39 6.65 -5.02
N ALA A 78 6.67 6.85 -6.11
CA ALA A 78 6.93 7.95 -7.03
C ALA A 78 5.64 8.67 -7.41
N ASN A 79 5.76 9.96 -7.68
CA ASN A 79 4.71 10.78 -8.26
C ASN A 79 4.65 10.53 -9.76
N LYS A 80 3.48 10.19 -10.26
CA LYS A 80 3.27 10.07 -11.70
C LYS A 80 2.42 11.24 -12.17
N LYS A 81 3.05 12.23 -12.78
CA LYS A 81 2.32 13.28 -13.49
C LYS A 81 1.74 12.68 -14.76
N ILE A 82 0.42 12.51 -14.77
CA ILE A 82 -0.33 12.16 -15.97
C ILE A 82 -0.89 13.47 -16.50
N ASN A 83 -0.24 14.04 -17.52
CA ASN A 83 -0.70 15.29 -18.12
C ASN A 83 -1.87 15.01 -19.08
N LEU A 84 -3.05 14.82 -18.52
CA LEU A 84 -4.29 14.76 -19.28
C LEU A 84 -5.13 15.99 -18.94
N LYS A 85 -5.46 16.79 -19.95
CA LYS A 85 -6.27 18.01 -19.76
C LYS A 85 -7.58 17.72 -19.00
N MET A 86 -8.23 16.60 -19.30
CA MET A 86 -9.45 16.19 -18.61
C MET A 86 -9.27 16.02 -17.08
N LEU A 87 -8.12 15.51 -16.62
CA LEU A 87 -7.85 15.36 -15.19
C LEU A 87 -7.62 16.70 -14.51
N GLU A 88 -7.03 17.65 -15.22
CA GLU A 88 -6.87 19.01 -14.73
C GLU A 88 -8.23 19.70 -14.60
N GLU A 89 -9.07 19.62 -15.64
CA GLU A 89 -10.43 20.18 -15.62
C GLU A 89 -11.30 19.53 -14.54
N PHE A 90 -11.13 18.21 -14.28
CA PHE A 90 -11.81 17.55 -13.18
C PHE A 90 -11.39 18.12 -11.81
N GLN A 91 -10.10 18.39 -11.62
CA GLN A 91 -9.61 19.01 -10.39
C GLN A 91 -10.08 20.43 -10.23
N ASN A 92 -10.11 21.23 -11.33
CA ASN A 92 -10.67 22.57 -11.33
C ASN A 92 -12.14 22.57 -10.92
N ALA A 93 -12.96 21.70 -11.51
CA ALA A 93 -14.37 21.57 -11.18
C ALA A 93 -14.60 21.15 -9.72
N ALA A 94 -13.77 20.26 -9.19
CA ALA A 94 -13.83 19.86 -7.78
C ALA A 94 -13.51 21.04 -6.85
N GLU A 95 -12.53 21.86 -7.20
CA GLU A 95 -12.13 23.06 -6.45
C GLU A 95 -13.23 24.13 -6.50
N GLU A 96 -13.85 24.35 -7.65
CA GLU A 96 -15.04 25.22 -7.80
C GLU A 96 -16.22 24.74 -6.96
N PHE A 97 -16.35 23.40 -6.78
CA PHE A 97 -17.38 22.80 -5.92
C PHE A 97 -17.05 22.91 -4.42
N GLY A 98 -15.86 23.38 -4.05
CA GLY A 98 -15.41 23.55 -2.67
C GLY A 98 -14.59 22.38 -2.11
N ILE A 99 -14.13 21.45 -2.97
CA ILE A 99 -13.22 20.37 -2.58
C ILE A 99 -11.78 20.87 -2.76
N PRO A 100 -10.96 20.98 -1.69
CA PRO A 100 -9.62 21.55 -1.81
C PRO A 100 -8.69 20.65 -2.63
N ARG A 101 -7.73 21.25 -3.34
CA ARG A 101 -6.64 20.49 -3.94
C ARG A 101 -5.70 19.95 -2.87
N THR A 102 -5.26 18.71 -3.06
CA THR A 102 -4.19 18.13 -2.28
C THR A 102 -3.08 17.60 -3.17
N ASN A 103 -1.84 17.82 -2.75
CA ASN A 103 -0.67 17.24 -3.40
C ASN A 103 -0.24 15.92 -2.75
N ASP A 104 -0.86 15.56 -1.63
CA ASP A 104 -0.50 14.40 -0.85
C ASP A 104 -1.68 13.88 -0.02
N PHE A 105 -2.09 12.64 -0.30
CA PHE A 105 -3.15 11.95 0.45
C PHE A 105 -2.63 11.15 1.66
N ASN A 106 -1.32 11.19 1.95
CA ASN A 106 -0.68 10.32 2.95
C ASN A 106 -0.24 11.06 4.22
N THR A 107 -0.84 12.21 4.51
CA THR A 107 -0.53 13.07 5.66
C THR A 107 -1.38 12.80 6.92
N GLY A 108 -2.18 11.71 6.90
CA GLY A 108 -3.14 11.41 7.97
C GLY A 108 -4.52 12.02 7.75
N ASP A 109 -4.65 12.91 6.75
CA ASP A 109 -5.90 13.41 6.18
C ASP A 109 -5.84 13.23 4.67
N ASN A 110 -6.84 12.55 4.09
CA ASN A 110 -6.92 12.31 2.65
C ASN A 110 -8.14 13.00 2.02
N TYR A 111 -8.63 14.08 2.63
CA TYR A 111 -9.67 14.92 2.06
C TYR A 111 -9.10 15.84 0.98
N GLY A 112 -9.72 15.82 -0.20
CA GLY A 112 -9.34 16.69 -1.31
C GLY A 112 -9.37 16.01 -2.67
N VAL A 113 -8.90 16.73 -3.69
CA VAL A 113 -8.71 16.26 -5.06
C VAL A 113 -7.24 16.39 -5.48
N GLY A 114 -6.67 15.36 -6.09
CA GLY A 114 -5.26 15.37 -6.49
C GLY A 114 -4.84 14.09 -7.17
N TYR A 115 -3.53 13.97 -7.44
CA TYR A 115 -2.94 12.77 -8.04
C TYR A 115 -2.43 11.83 -6.96
N PHE A 116 -2.73 10.54 -7.11
CA PHE A 116 -2.17 9.52 -6.25
C PHE A 116 -0.69 9.27 -6.54
N GLN A 117 0.04 8.87 -5.50
CA GLN A 117 1.37 8.29 -5.62
C GLN A 117 1.29 6.81 -6.02
N PHE A 118 2.38 6.31 -6.62
CA PHE A 118 2.43 4.94 -7.15
C PHE A 118 3.66 4.19 -6.65
N THR A 119 3.49 2.89 -6.39
CA THR A 119 4.58 1.98 -6.04
C THR A 119 5.39 1.61 -7.29
N THR A 120 6.18 2.56 -7.78
CA THR A 120 7.01 2.42 -8.97
C THR A 120 8.43 2.90 -8.74
N SER A 121 9.38 2.40 -9.58
CA SER A 121 10.76 2.90 -9.56
C SER A 121 10.82 4.38 -9.97
N ARG A 122 11.82 5.10 -9.43
CA ARG A 122 12.10 6.51 -9.73
C ARG A 122 12.76 6.74 -11.11
N GLN A 123 13.10 5.67 -11.83
CA GLN A 123 13.79 5.79 -13.12
C GLN A 123 12.95 6.56 -14.12
N LYS A 124 13.53 7.62 -14.72
CA LYS A 124 12.84 8.50 -15.66
C LYS A 124 12.36 7.77 -16.92
N LEU A 125 13.16 6.83 -17.42
CA LEU A 125 12.91 6.16 -18.70
C LEU A 125 11.96 4.97 -18.59
N LEU A 126 12.02 4.20 -17.49
CA LEU A 126 11.23 3.01 -17.29
C LEU A 126 10.72 2.94 -15.85
N LYS A 127 9.49 3.39 -15.63
CA LYS A 127 8.84 3.28 -14.30
C LYS A 127 8.33 1.85 -14.09
N LEU A 128 9.17 1.01 -13.51
CA LEU A 128 8.84 -0.38 -13.20
C LEU A 128 8.10 -0.47 -11.87
N ARG A 129 7.13 -1.37 -11.80
CA ARG A 129 6.42 -1.73 -10.58
C ARG A 129 7.40 -2.10 -9.44
N CYS A 130 7.18 -1.57 -8.25
CA CYS A 130 7.82 -2.00 -7.02
C CYS A 130 6.85 -2.89 -6.23
N SER A 131 6.82 -4.19 -6.56
CA SER A 131 6.02 -5.17 -5.82
C SER A 131 6.69 -5.51 -4.49
N ALA A 132 5.94 -6.16 -3.58
CA ALA A 132 6.48 -6.68 -2.32
C ALA A 132 7.68 -7.64 -2.56
N SER A 133 7.63 -8.43 -3.62
CA SER A 133 8.78 -9.27 -4.03
C SER A 133 10.00 -8.43 -4.34
N LYS A 134 9.85 -7.34 -5.09
CA LYS A 134 10.97 -6.47 -5.46
C LYS A 134 11.51 -5.71 -4.26
N GLY A 135 10.65 -5.17 -3.41
CA GLY A 135 11.05 -4.37 -2.25
C GLY A 135 11.62 -5.21 -1.11
N TYR A 136 10.97 -6.30 -0.75
CA TYR A 136 11.32 -7.06 0.46
C TYR A 136 12.04 -8.39 0.19
N LEU A 137 11.59 -9.17 -0.81
CA LEU A 137 12.13 -10.51 -1.01
C LEU A 137 13.46 -10.51 -1.78
N ASN A 138 13.53 -9.77 -2.88
CA ASN A 138 14.73 -9.78 -3.74
C ASN A 138 16.02 -9.39 -3.01
N PRO A 139 16.03 -8.39 -2.09
CA PRO A 139 17.24 -8.05 -1.34
C PRO A 139 17.73 -9.16 -0.41
N VAL A 140 16.84 -10.04 0.02
CA VAL A 140 17.14 -11.05 1.05
C VAL A 140 17.07 -12.50 0.56
N LYS A 141 16.70 -12.75 -0.70
CA LYS A 141 16.48 -14.09 -1.26
C LYS A 141 17.67 -15.04 -1.19
N LYS A 142 18.88 -14.51 -1.02
CA LYS A 142 20.12 -15.28 -0.89
C LYS A 142 20.48 -15.63 0.57
N ARG A 143 19.68 -15.21 1.56
CA ARG A 143 19.94 -15.53 2.96
C ARG A 143 19.84 -17.04 3.19
N LYS A 144 20.82 -17.62 3.89
CA LYS A 144 20.87 -19.07 4.17
C LYS A 144 19.70 -19.57 5.03
N ASN A 145 19.12 -18.69 5.86
CA ASN A 145 17.99 -18.99 6.74
C ASN A 145 16.63 -18.72 6.07
N LEU A 146 16.59 -18.40 4.77
CA LEU A 146 15.36 -18.18 4.01
C LEU A 146 15.17 -19.30 2.99
N LYS A 147 14.04 -20.00 3.09
CA LYS A 147 13.59 -20.99 2.10
C LYS A 147 12.31 -20.49 1.43
N ILE A 148 12.33 -20.46 0.11
CA ILE A 148 11.16 -20.08 -0.70
C ILE A 148 10.62 -21.35 -1.36
N ILE A 149 9.36 -21.67 -1.08
CA ILE A 149 8.67 -22.82 -1.68
C ILE A 149 7.59 -22.26 -2.61
N VAL A 150 7.69 -22.53 -3.88
CA VAL A 150 6.71 -22.16 -4.91
C VAL A 150 5.76 -23.30 -5.21
N ASN A 151 4.63 -23.00 -5.86
CA ASN A 151 3.56 -23.98 -6.15
C ASN A 151 3.01 -24.71 -4.91
N ALA A 152 3.14 -24.07 -3.73
CA ALA A 152 2.63 -24.54 -2.47
C ALA A 152 1.45 -23.63 -2.03
N HIS A 153 0.24 -24.05 -2.34
CA HIS A 153 -0.97 -23.33 -1.94
C HIS A 153 -1.34 -23.74 -0.51
N VAL A 154 -1.22 -22.78 0.42
CA VAL A 154 -1.62 -23.00 1.82
C VAL A 154 -3.13 -23.07 1.90
N GLN A 155 -3.65 -24.18 2.41
CA GLN A 155 -5.08 -24.43 2.59
C GLN A 155 -5.54 -24.05 3.99
N LYS A 156 -4.71 -24.28 5.01
CA LYS A 156 -5.08 -24.13 6.41
C LYS A 156 -3.88 -23.75 7.27
N ILE A 157 -4.13 -22.94 8.30
CA ILE A 157 -3.21 -22.73 9.42
C ILE A 157 -3.63 -23.70 10.54
N ASN A 158 -2.71 -24.51 11.01
CA ASN A 158 -2.95 -25.47 12.08
C ASN A 158 -2.60 -24.87 13.43
N PHE A 159 -3.48 -25.07 14.40
CA PHE A 159 -3.35 -24.55 15.75
C PHE A 159 -3.29 -25.68 16.78
N GLU A 160 -2.47 -25.46 17.81
CA GLU A 160 -2.52 -26.19 19.09
C GLU A 160 -2.98 -25.18 20.14
N GLY A 161 -4.24 -25.30 20.59
CA GLY A 161 -4.89 -24.30 21.40
C GLY A 161 -4.96 -22.95 20.66
N LYS A 162 -4.29 -21.91 21.20
CA LYS A 162 -4.22 -20.56 20.56
C LYS A 162 -2.92 -20.31 19.78
N LYS A 163 -2.04 -21.30 19.70
CA LYS A 163 -0.74 -21.16 19.03
C LYS A 163 -0.78 -21.73 17.63
N ALA A 164 -0.44 -20.92 16.62
CA ALA A 164 -0.22 -21.40 15.25
C ALA A 164 1.10 -22.20 15.21
N VAL A 165 1.04 -23.47 14.75
CA VAL A 165 2.19 -24.39 14.76
C VAL A 165 2.66 -24.81 13.39
N SER A 166 1.77 -24.84 12.40
CA SER A 166 2.14 -25.21 11.02
C SER A 166 1.09 -24.71 10.01
N VAL A 167 1.38 -24.95 8.74
CA VAL A 167 0.44 -24.76 7.62
C VAL A 167 0.34 -26.05 6.83
N SER A 168 -0.81 -26.34 6.24
CA SER A 168 -1.05 -27.45 5.32
C SER A 168 -1.64 -26.96 4.02
#